data_113661a9db4b036ad97cf03f6294a70a
#
_entry.id   113661a9db4b036ad97cf03f6294a70a
#
_cell.length_a   1.000
_cell.length_b   1.000
_cell.length_c   1.000
_cell.angle_alpha   90.00
_cell.angle_beta   90.00
_cell.angle_gamma   90.00
#
_symmetry.space_group_name_H-M   'P 1'
#
loop_
_entity.id
_entity.type
_entity.pdbx_description
1 polymer ?
#
loop_
_entity_poly.entity_id
_entity_poly.type
_entity_poly.pdbx_seq_one_letter_code
_entity_poly.pdbx_strand_id
1 'polypeptide(L)'
;YEIKECDWSSDVCSSDLAGIELVVYDLQDVGVRYYTYISTLSYMIEACAELRIPVLILDRPNPNGFYIDGPVLESDCNSFLGRFPIPVVYGMTCGELAQMMIGEHWLSVRETPSLTVIPLKGYNRNKTCQLETAPSPNLKDLKSVLFYPSLGWMEGTCLSLGRGTPGPFKQFGHPEYAGVTHSFIPVPNAINTHPRYAFKTCYGISLDTLQWLKHHPRKIELSWILQAYKSIPSQVPFFESSFDAHSGTKQLQLLIKNGASEAQIRSVWKKNLDLFKKRRQRYLLYPDFKNS
;
A
#
# COMPACT_ATOMS: atom_id res chain seq x y z
N TYR A 1 29.55 11.31 3.87
CA TYR A 1 28.73 10.08 3.84
C TYR A 1 28.14 9.98 2.44
N GLU A 2 28.60 9.03 1.63
CA GLU A 2 28.03 8.74 0.32
C GLU A 2 26.79 7.85 0.55
N ILE A 3 25.62 8.39 0.28
CA ILE A 3 24.39 7.58 0.18
C ILE A 3 24.45 6.93 -1.21
N LYS A 4 24.83 5.67 -1.30
CA LYS A 4 24.63 4.90 -2.51
C LYS A 4 23.14 4.64 -2.66
N GLU A 5 22.55 5.14 -3.76
CA GLU A 5 21.22 4.71 -4.19
C GLU A 5 21.31 3.24 -4.60
N CYS A 6 20.95 2.35 -3.66
CA CYS A 6 20.77 0.95 -3.97
C CYS A 6 19.40 0.77 -4.59
N ASP A 7 19.33 0.07 -5.72
CA ASP A 7 18.07 -0.46 -6.25
C ASP A 7 17.59 -1.59 -5.33
N TRP A 8 16.76 -1.23 -4.36
CA TRP A 8 16.21 -2.12 -3.35
C TRP A 8 15.20 -3.13 -3.92
N SER A 9 15.03 -3.19 -5.24
CA SER A 9 14.22 -4.20 -5.93
C SER A 9 14.95 -5.53 -6.14
N SER A 10 16.27 -5.55 -5.93
CA SER A 10 17.12 -6.75 -6.00
C SER A 10 17.97 -6.85 -4.75
N ASP A 11 17.78 -7.90 -3.98
CA ASP A 11 18.56 -8.41 -2.85
C ASP A 11 19.52 -7.42 -2.17
N VAL A 12 19.18 -7.00 -0.95
CA VAL A 12 20.14 -6.40 -0.02
C VAL A 12 21.23 -7.45 0.22
N CYS A 13 22.34 -7.34 -0.48
CA CYS A 13 23.47 -8.25 -0.31
C CYS A 13 24.13 -7.95 1.04
N SER A 14 24.43 -9.00 1.80
CA SER A 14 25.23 -8.91 3.04
C SER A 14 26.56 -8.15 2.83
N SER A 15 27.12 -8.16 1.61
CA SER A 15 28.30 -7.36 1.24
C SER A 15 28.11 -5.83 1.38
N ASP A 16 26.87 -5.33 1.23
CA ASP A 16 26.59 -3.88 1.31
C ASP A 16 26.59 -3.37 2.75
N LEU A 17 26.47 -4.27 3.72
CA LEU A 17 26.45 -3.99 5.15
C LEU A 17 27.82 -4.19 5.84
N ALA A 18 28.88 -4.49 5.09
CA ALA A 18 30.21 -4.69 5.65
C ALA A 18 30.72 -3.42 6.37
N GLY A 19 31.09 -3.55 7.66
CA GLY A 19 31.54 -2.43 8.48
C GLY A 19 30.43 -1.59 9.09
N ILE A 20 29.17 -1.94 8.89
CA ILE A 20 28.00 -1.30 9.54
C ILE A 20 27.77 -1.93 10.91
N GLU A 21 27.69 -1.11 11.96
CA GLU A 21 27.46 -1.56 13.34
C GLU A 21 25.99 -1.36 13.79
N LEU A 22 25.24 -0.52 13.11
CA LEU A 22 23.84 -0.22 13.39
C LEU A 22 23.14 0.25 12.13
N VAL A 23 21.95 -0.29 11.84
CA VAL A 23 21.08 0.22 10.78
C VAL A 23 19.91 0.98 11.42
N VAL A 24 19.68 2.21 10.93
CA VAL A 24 18.55 3.05 11.37
C VAL A 24 17.53 3.14 10.23
N TYR A 25 16.29 2.75 10.51
CA TYR A 25 15.17 2.87 9.59
C TYR A 25 14.30 4.07 9.97
N ASP A 26 14.23 5.07 9.09
CA ASP A 26 13.47 6.31 9.26
C ASP A 26 12.75 6.69 7.96
N LEU A 27 11.83 5.82 7.50
CA LEU A 27 11.06 6.03 6.28
C LEU A 27 9.56 6.18 6.58
N GLN A 28 8.92 7.12 5.86
CA GLN A 28 7.48 7.36 5.99
C GLN A 28 6.70 6.33 5.17
N ASP A 29 6.09 5.37 5.85
CA ASP A 29 5.13 4.45 5.28
C ASP A 29 3.73 5.09 5.15
N VAL A 30 2.86 4.49 4.35
CA VAL A 30 1.49 4.96 4.13
C VAL A 30 0.41 4.00 4.65
N GLY A 31 0.79 2.88 5.26
CA GLY A 31 -0.13 1.92 5.88
C GLY A 31 -0.87 1.04 4.89
N VAL A 32 -0.30 0.79 3.71
CA VAL A 32 -0.90 0.02 2.63
C VAL A 32 0.06 -1.07 2.16
N ARG A 33 -0.38 -2.33 2.10
CA ARG A 33 0.46 -3.49 1.83
C ARG A 33 1.33 -3.35 0.58
N TYR A 34 0.79 -2.90 -0.53
CA TYR A 34 1.51 -2.76 -1.79
C TYR A 34 2.35 -1.47 -1.89
N TYR A 35 2.43 -0.67 -0.83
CA TYR A 35 3.45 0.35 -0.68
C TYR A 35 4.72 -0.31 -0.12
N THR A 36 5.72 -0.48 -0.96
CA THR A 36 6.77 -1.50 -0.81
C THR A 36 7.81 -1.24 0.28
N TYR A 37 7.76 -0.11 0.99
CA TYR A 37 8.70 0.19 2.08
C TYR A 37 8.68 -0.85 3.21
N ILE A 38 7.52 -1.47 3.48
CA ILE A 38 7.43 -2.57 4.45
C ILE A 38 8.11 -3.85 3.95
N SER A 39 8.13 -4.10 2.64
CA SER A 39 8.89 -5.20 2.04
C SER A 39 10.39 -4.93 2.13
N THR A 40 10.84 -3.71 1.80
CA THR A 40 12.23 -3.26 1.98
C THR A 40 12.66 -3.38 3.45
N LEU A 41 11.81 -2.94 4.40
CA LEU A 41 12.08 -3.09 5.84
C LEU A 41 12.33 -4.56 6.22
N SER A 42 11.51 -5.47 5.71
CA SER A 42 11.66 -6.90 6.02
C SER A 42 12.97 -7.49 5.47
N TYR A 43 13.35 -7.18 4.24
CA TYR A 43 14.64 -7.61 3.68
C TYR A 43 15.82 -7.03 4.45
N MET A 44 15.73 -5.76 4.83
CA MET A 44 16.77 -5.13 5.66
C MET A 44 16.92 -5.82 7.02
N ILE A 45 15.80 -6.16 7.68
CA ILE A 45 15.86 -6.90 8.97
C ILE A 45 16.45 -8.29 8.76
N GLU A 46 16.10 -9.00 7.69
CA GLU A 46 16.66 -10.31 7.34
C GLU A 46 18.18 -10.24 7.13
N ALA A 47 18.66 -9.30 6.31
CA ALA A 47 20.09 -9.11 6.05
C ALA A 47 20.86 -8.71 7.32
N CYS A 48 20.30 -7.82 8.13
CA CYS A 48 20.92 -7.43 9.41
C CYS A 48 21.00 -8.60 10.39
N ALA A 49 19.96 -9.46 10.44
CA ALA A 49 19.97 -10.63 11.31
C ALA A 49 21.07 -11.63 10.95
N GLU A 50 21.31 -11.87 9.65
CA GLU A 50 22.40 -12.75 9.17
C GLU A 50 23.78 -12.26 9.62
N LEU A 51 23.98 -10.96 9.67
CA LEU A 51 25.24 -10.31 10.07
C LEU A 51 25.28 -9.92 11.55
N ARG A 52 24.24 -10.20 12.31
CA ARG A 52 24.05 -9.80 13.72
C ARG A 52 24.16 -8.30 13.95
N ILE A 53 23.74 -7.50 12.96
CA ILE A 53 23.69 -6.04 13.03
C ILE A 53 22.35 -5.64 13.67
N PRO A 54 22.33 -4.82 14.73
CA PRO A 54 21.10 -4.34 15.31
C PRO A 54 20.38 -3.35 14.38
N VAL A 55 19.05 -3.38 14.43
CA VAL A 55 18.17 -2.47 13.68
C VAL A 55 17.42 -1.55 14.65
N LEU A 56 17.48 -0.26 14.40
CA LEU A 56 16.75 0.77 15.13
C LEU A 56 15.68 1.37 14.22
N ILE A 57 14.42 1.23 14.57
CA ILE A 57 13.31 1.88 13.86
C ILE A 57 12.93 3.16 14.60
N LEU A 58 13.06 4.31 13.93
CA LEU A 58 12.45 5.56 14.36
C LEU A 58 11.00 5.55 13.84
N ASP A 59 10.05 5.17 14.71
CA ASP A 59 8.70 4.92 14.26
C ASP A 59 8.01 6.19 13.74
N ARG A 60 7.16 6.05 12.73
CA ARG A 60 6.45 7.17 12.09
C ARG A 60 4.95 6.95 12.11
N PRO A 61 4.14 8.04 12.14
CA PRO A 61 2.69 7.93 12.09
C PRO A 61 2.24 7.23 10.82
N ASN A 62 1.28 6.31 10.95
CA ASN A 62 0.62 5.72 9.79
C ASN A 62 -0.58 6.58 9.40
N PRO A 63 -0.61 7.23 8.22
CA PRO A 63 -1.71 8.07 7.79
C PRO A 63 -3.01 7.29 7.53
N ASN A 64 -2.95 5.99 7.23
CA ASN A 64 -4.08 5.06 7.12
C ASN A 64 -4.23 4.16 8.36
N GLY A 65 -3.59 4.53 9.50
CA GLY A 65 -3.56 3.72 10.72
C GLY A 65 -4.88 3.62 11.49
N PHE A 66 -5.92 4.33 11.07
CA PHE A 66 -7.19 4.48 11.78
C PHE A 66 -8.27 3.45 11.39
N TYR A 67 -7.95 2.49 10.52
CA TYR A 67 -8.83 1.38 10.11
C TYR A 67 -8.05 0.18 9.59
N ILE A 68 -8.74 -0.93 9.39
CA ILE A 68 -8.20 -2.16 8.81
C ILE A 68 -9.21 -2.67 7.79
N ASP A 69 -8.78 -2.91 6.55
CA ASP A 69 -9.68 -3.41 5.50
C ASP A 69 -8.93 -4.07 4.33
N GLY A 70 -9.67 -4.80 3.51
CA GLY A 70 -9.21 -5.49 2.32
C GLY A 70 -8.81 -6.95 2.57
N PRO A 71 -8.56 -7.70 1.49
CA PRO A 71 -8.15 -9.09 1.59
C PRO A 71 -6.77 -9.22 2.26
N VAL A 72 -6.66 -10.19 3.15
CA VAL A 72 -5.37 -10.65 3.67
C VAL A 72 -4.64 -11.37 2.54
N LEU A 73 -3.35 -11.11 2.39
CA LEU A 73 -2.53 -11.71 1.35
C LEU A 73 -2.59 -13.24 1.42
N GLU A 74 -2.92 -13.86 0.30
CA GLU A 74 -2.84 -15.30 0.09
C GLU A 74 -1.43 -15.69 -0.37
N SER A 75 -0.95 -16.86 0.03
CA SER A 75 0.45 -17.30 -0.19
C SER A 75 0.85 -17.40 -1.67
N ASP A 76 -0.10 -17.71 -2.54
CA ASP A 76 0.14 -17.81 -3.99
C ASP A 76 0.13 -16.45 -4.73
N CYS A 77 -0.13 -15.36 -3.99
CA CYS A 77 -0.01 -13.98 -4.45
C CYS A 77 1.22 -13.25 -3.87
N ASN A 78 2.12 -13.99 -3.19
CA ASN A 78 3.33 -13.40 -2.63
C ASN A 78 4.21 -12.75 -3.71
N SER A 79 4.67 -11.55 -3.43
CA SER A 79 5.54 -10.76 -4.31
C SER A 79 6.20 -9.63 -3.51
N PHE A 80 7.00 -8.81 -4.16
CA PHE A 80 7.51 -7.58 -3.53
C PHE A 80 6.40 -6.60 -3.12
N LEU A 81 5.22 -6.66 -3.75
CA LEU A 81 4.02 -5.88 -3.38
C LEU A 81 3.29 -6.43 -2.14
N GLY A 82 3.68 -7.60 -1.65
CA GLY A 82 3.12 -8.20 -0.46
C GLY A 82 3.84 -9.49 -0.09
N ARG A 83 4.56 -9.46 1.03
CA ARG A 83 5.35 -10.61 1.53
C ARG A 83 4.66 -11.39 2.64
N PHE A 84 3.77 -10.75 3.39
CA PHE A 84 3.22 -11.31 4.63
C PHE A 84 1.71 -11.35 4.62
N PRO A 85 1.08 -12.26 5.40
CA PRO A 85 -0.37 -12.43 5.45
C PRO A 85 -1.04 -11.28 6.23
N ILE A 86 -0.93 -10.08 5.69
CA ILE A 86 -1.57 -8.86 6.18
C ILE A 86 -2.61 -8.34 5.18
N PRO A 87 -3.66 -7.63 5.63
CA PRO A 87 -4.65 -7.03 4.73
C PRO A 87 -4.08 -5.84 3.96
N VAL A 88 -4.82 -5.35 2.97
CA VAL A 88 -4.42 -4.16 2.19
C VAL A 88 -4.16 -2.98 3.10
N VAL A 89 -5.07 -2.67 4.02
CA VAL A 89 -4.85 -1.68 5.08
C VAL A 89 -4.73 -2.41 6.40
N TYR A 90 -3.54 -2.39 6.98
CA TYR A 90 -3.20 -3.22 8.15
C TYR A 90 -3.28 -2.48 9.48
N GLY A 91 -3.43 -1.16 9.50
CA GLY A 91 -3.70 -0.37 10.70
C GLY A 91 -2.59 -0.37 11.76
N MET A 92 -1.33 -0.54 11.37
CA MET A 92 -0.16 -0.56 12.26
C MET A 92 0.89 0.45 11.78
N THR A 93 1.77 0.90 12.66
CA THR A 93 2.99 1.61 12.27
C THR A 93 4.05 0.64 11.75
N CYS A 94 5.12 1.14 11.13
CA CYS A 94 6.25 0.30 10.69
C CYS A 94 6.91 -0.43 11.86
N GLY A 95 7.08 0.25 13.01
CA GLY A 95 7.65 -0.37 14.21
C GLY A 95 6.79 -1.51 14.74
N GLU A 96 5.48 -1.33 14.81
CA GLU A 96 4.55 -2.38 15.23
C GLU A 96 4.54 -3.56 14.25
N LEU A 97 4.55 -3.28 12.95
CA LEU A 97 4.58 -4.32 11.93
C LEU A 97 5.89 -5.11 11.96
N ALA A 98 7.03 -4.45 12.16
CA ALA A 98 8.32 -5.11 12.30
C ALA A 98 8.36 -6.06 13.50
N GLN A 99 7.82 -5.64 14.65
CA GLN A 99 7.66 -6.52 15.81
C GLN A 99 6.76 -7.72 15.52
N MET A 100 5.69 -7.52 14.74
CA MET A 100 4.81 -8.59 14.30
C MET A 100 5.52 -9.56 13.35
N MET A 101 6.30 -9.08 12.40
CA MET A 101 7.08 -9.93 11.48
C MET A 101 8.02 -10.87 12.25
N ILE A 102 8.68 -10.37 13.27
CA ILE A 102 9.57 -11.16 14.13
C ILE A 102 8.75 -12.12 15.02
N GLY A 103 7.73 -11.62 15.71
CA GLY A 103 6.95 -12.41 16.66
C GLY A 103 6.08 -13.49 16.04
N GLU A 104 5.68 -13.34 14.78
CA GLU A 104 4.97 -14.37 14.00
C GLU A 104 5.90 -15.26 13.18
N HIS A 105 7.22 -15.08 13.28
CA HIS A 105 8.24 -15.86 12.55
C HIS A 105 8.05 -15.80 11.02
N TRP A 106 7.70 -14.62 10.50
CA TRP A 106 7.48 -14.45 9.06
C TRP A 106 8.77 -14.19 8.27
N LEU A 107 9.84 -13.81 8.96
CA LEU A 107 11.13 -13.52 8.34
C LEU A 107 11.91 -14.81 8.07
N SER A 108 12.62 -14.86 6.95
CA SER A 108 13.47 -15.99 6.56
C SER A 108 14.85 -15.87 7.20
N VAL A 109 14.92 -16.00 8.52
CA VAL A 109 16.16 -15.83 9.30
C VAL A 109 16.43 -17.04 10.19
N ARG A 110 17.71 -17.31 10.46
CA ARG A 110 18.15 -18.36 11.42
C ARG A 110 18.25 -17.83 12.84
N GLU A 111 18.70 -16.61 12.99
CA GLU A 111 18.89 -15.92 14.26
C GLU A 111 17.74 -14.93 14.50
N THR A 112 17.36 -14.73 15.75
CA THR A 112 16.35 -13.72 16.09
C THR A 112 16.92 -12.33 15.83
N PRO A 113 16.27 -11.47 15.00
CA PRO A 113 16.75 -10.14 14.74
C PRO A 113 16.84 -9.28 16.01
N SER A 114 17.92 -8.51 16.15
CA SER A 114 18.04 -7.49 17.20
C SER A 114 17.32 -6.23 16.73
N LEU A 115 16.09 -6.01 17.21
CA LEU A 115 15.24 -4.88 16.82
C LEU A 115 14.91 -3.99 18.01
N THR A 116 15.14 -2.69 17.87
CA THR A 116 14.66 -1.66 18.81
C THR A 116 13.73 -0.70 18.07
N VAL A 117 12.57 -0.42 18.63
CA VAL A 117 11.64 0.59 18.10
C VAL A 117 11.61 1.79 19.04
N ILE A 118 11.90 2.97 18.53
CA ILE A 118 11.73 4.25 19.25
C ILE A 118 10.30 4.73 19.01
N PRO A 119 9.44 4.69 20.02
CA PRO A 119 8.04 5.00 19.84
C PRO A 119 7.78 6.51 19.70
N LEU A 120 6.71 6.85 18.98
CA LEU A 120 6.21 8.21 18.81
C LEU A 120 5.63 8.76 20.14
N LYS A 121 5.98 9.96 20.50
CA LYS A 121 5.34 10.66 21.63
C LYS A 121 3.98 11.22 21.20
N GLY A 122 2.93 10.90 21.98
CA GLY A 122 1.58 11.48 21.78
C GLY A 122 0.86 11.03 20.51
N TYR A 123 1.32 9.98 19.83
CA TYR A 123 0.65 9.43 18.67
C TYR A 123 -0.71 8.86 19.04
N ASN A 124 -1.70 9.15 18.20
CA ASN A 124 -3.07 8.67 18.34
C ASN A 124 -3.64 8.38 16.95
N ARG A 125 -4.02 7.12 16.70
CA ARG A 125 -4.58 6.67 15.41
C ARG A 125 -5.88 7.36 15.01
N ASN A 126 -6.61 7.96 15.96
CA ASN A 126 -7.85 8.67 15.67
C ASN A 126 -7.65 10.12 15.21
N LYS A 127 -6.42 10.63 15.30
CA LYS A 127 -6.08 11.96 14.81
C LYS A 127 -5.56 11.88 13.38
N THR A 128 -5.94 12.85 12.56
CA THR A 128 -5.39 12.99 11.21
C THR A 128 -3.87 13.16 11.30
N CYS A 129 -3.15 12.33 10.58
CA CYS A 129 -1.70 12.46 10.44
C CYS A 129 -1.39 13.66 9.55
N GLN A 130 -0.48 14.51 9.97
CA GLN A 130 0.12 15.53 9.10
C GLN A 130 1.38 14.91 8.49
N LEU A 131 1.50 14.99 7.18
CA LEU A 131 2.69 14.57 6.45
C LEU A 131 3.60 15.79 6.26
N GLU A 132 4.75 15.80 6.91
CA GLU A 132 5.75 16.86 6.74
C GLU A 132 6.46 16.76 5.40
N THR A 133 6.60 15.55 4.89
CA THR A 133 7.24 15.25 3.62
C THR A 133 6.37 14.28 2.81
N ALA A 134 6.33 14.45 1.49
CA ALA A 134 5.64 13.53 0.60
C ALA A 134 6.28 12.13 0.68
N PRO A 135 5.51 11.07 1.00
CA PRO A 135 6.04 9.71 1.10
C PRO A 135 6.61 9.19 -0.23
N SER A 136 6.08 9.68 -1.34
CA SER A 136 6.49 9.30 -2.69
C SER A 136 6.28 10.46 -3.66
N PRO A 137 7.08 10.58 -4.72
CA PRO A 137 6.87 11.57 -5.77
C PRO A 137 5.46 11.53 -6.41
N ASN A 138 4.76 10.39 -6.35
CA ASN A 138 3.37 10.25 -6.83
C ASN A 138 2.31 10.33 -5.73
N LEU A 139 2.69 10.25 -4.46
CA LEU A 139 1.81 10.47 -3.30
C LEU A 139 2.22 11.78 -2.62
N LYS A 140 1.89 12.90 -3.27
CA LYS A 140 2.42 14.23 -2.95
C LYS A 140 1.80 14.87 -1.71
N ASP A 141 0.62 14.44 -1.32
CA ASP A 141 -0.16 15.03 -0.23
C ASP A 141 -0.99 13.96 0.50
N LEU A 142 -1.50 14.33 1.66
CA LEU A 142 -2.33 13.44 2.47
C LEU A 142 -3.55 12.92 1.71
N LYS A 143 -4.11 13.72 0.79
CA LYS A 143 -5.29 13.36 0.02
C LYS A 143 -4.99 12.17 -0.90
N SER A 144 -3.90 12.22 -1.66
CA SER A 144 -3.46 11.10 -2.50
C SER A 144 -3.13 9.86 -1.67
N VAL A 145 -2.52 10.02 -0.49
CA VAL A 145 -2.23 8.93 0.44
C VAL A 145 -3.50 8.27 0.98
N LEU A 146 -4.54 9.03 1.29
CA LEU A 146 -5.82 8.49 1.77
C LEU A 146 -6.67 7.84 0.67
N PHE A 147 -6.50 8.24 -0.59
CA PHE A 147 -7.12 7.55 -1.72
C PHE A 147 -6.36 6.28 -2.14
N TYR A 148 -5.06 6.21 -1.85
CA TYR A 148 -4.19 5.14 -2.30
C TYR A 148 -4.66 3.72 -1.92
N PRO A 149 -5.21 3.44 -0.71
CA PRO A 149 -5.76 2.13 -0.39
C PRO A 149 -6.82 1.61 -1.37
N SER A 150 -7.59 2.53 -1.98
CA SER A 150 -8.65 2.19 -2.93
C SER A 150 -8.20 2.24 -4.39
N LEU A 151 -7.12 2.97 -4.69
CA LEU A 151 -6.62 3.14 -6.06
C LEU A 151 -5.42 2.26 -6.37
N GLY A 152 -4.54 1.98 -5.40
CA GLY A 152 -3.26 1.33 -5.68
C GLY A 152 -3.39 -0.06 -6.31
N TRP A 153 -4.37 -0.86 -5.91
CA TRP A 153 -4.61 -2.16 -6.58
C TRP A 153 -5.12 -2.01 -8.03
N MET A 154 -5.69 -0.84 -8.39
CA MET A 154 -6.08 -0.55 -9.77
C MET A 154 -4.86 -0.33 -10.69
N GLU A 155 -3.63 -0.22 -10.16
CA GLU A 155 -2.41 -0.26 -10.97
C GLU A 155 -2.25 -1.58 -11.73
N GLY A 156 -2.86 -2.65 -11.24
CA GLY A 156 -2.96 -3.93 -11.95
C GLY A 156 -4.12 -4.01 -12.95
N THR A 157 -4.65 -2.87 -13.40
CA THR A 157 -5.72 -2.79 -14.42
C THR A 157 -5.29 -1.94 -15.61
N CYS A 158 -6.11 -1.89 -16.64
CA CYS A 158 -5.88 -1.02 -17.80
C CYS A 158 -5.98 0.48 -17.49
N LEU A 159 -6.36 0.90 -16.30
CA LEU A 159 -6.60 2.31 -15.97
C LEU A 159 -5.31 3.10 -15.79
N SER A 160 -5.32 4.36 -16.20
CA SER A 160 -4.38 5.37 -15.73
C SER A 160 -4.85 5.91 -14.38
N LEU A 161 -3.95 5.99 -13.41
CA LEU A 161 -4.22 6.57 -12.09
C LEU A 161 -3.67 7.99 -11.96
N GLY A 162 -3.64 8.71 -13.07
CA GLY A 162 -3.20 10.09 -13.12
C GLY A 162 -1.69 10.32 -13.01
N ARG A 163 -0.85 9.26 -13.08
CA ARG A 163 0.61 9.42 -13.19
C ARG A 163 0.93 10.21 -14.46
N GLY A 164 1.88 11.13 -14.40
CA GLY A 164 2.17 12.06 -15.50
C GLY A 164 1.22 13.26 -15.55
N THR A 165 0.37 13.48 -14.54
CA THR A 165 -0.47 14.66 -14.36
C THR A 165 -0.16 15.39 -13.05
N PRO A 166 -0.73 16.60 -12.81
CA PRO A 166 -0.62 17.26 -11.50
C PRO A 166 -1.27 16.47 -10.35
N GLY A 167 -2.25 15.58 -10.64
CA GLY A 167 -3.04 14.83 -9.65
C GLY A 167 -2.86 13.32 -9.70
N PRO A 168 -1.64 12.76 -9.53
CA PRO A 168 -1.49 11.31 -9.42
C PRO A 168 -2.22 10.79 -8.18
N PHE A 169 -2.91 9.65 -8.33
CA PHE A 169 -3.76 9.04 -7.29
C PHE A 169 -4.88 9.93 -6.73
N LYS A 170 -5.28 10.96 -7.50
CA LYS A 170 -6.48 11.78 -7.23
C LYS A 170 -7.50 11.71 -8.36
N GLN A 171 -7.23 10.88 -9.33
CA GLN A 171 -8.10 10.59 -10.48
C GLN A 171 -7.72 9.25 -11.11
N PHE A 172 -8.65 8.67 -11.84
CA PHE A 172 -8.40 7.49 -12.67
C PHE A 172 -9.24 7.53 -13.94
N GLY A 173 -8.78 6.85 -14.98
CA GLY A 173 -9.49 6.83 -16.25
C GLY A 173 -8.80 6.00 -17.33
N HIS A 174 -9.42 5.99 -18.50
CA HIS A 174 -8.99 5.25 -19.68
C HIS A 174 -9.43 6.00 -20.93
N PRO A 175 -8.74 5.89 -22.09
CA PRO A 175 -9.20 6.54 -23.34
C PRO A 175 -10.62 6.14 -23.78
N GLU A 176 -11.05 4.93 -23.46
CA GLU A 176 -12.37 4.39 -23.81
C GLU A 176 -13.34 4.34 -22.61
N TYR A 177 -13.09 5.10 -21.54
CA TYR A 177 -14.00 5.13 -20.40
C TYR A 177 -15.28 5.88 -20.79
N ALA A 178 -16.42 5.19 -20.78
CA ALA A 178 -17.69 5.74 -21.22
C ALA A 178 -18.48 6.42 -20.08
N GLY A 179 -19.36 7.36 -20.45
CA GLY A 179 -20.39 7.92 -19.57
C GLY A 179 -19.89 8.93 -18.53
N VAL A 180 -18.71 9.54 -18.72
CA VAL A 180 -18.10 10.50 -17.80
C VAL A 180 -17.69 11.78 -18.51
N THR A 181 -17.57 12.88 -17.76
CA THR A 181 -17.22 14.21 -18.30
C THR A 181 -15.81 14.66 -17.91
N HIS A 182 -15.23 14.06 -16.84
CA HIS A 182 -13.87 14.39 -16.44
C HIS A 182 -12.87 13.77 -17.41
N SER A 183 -11.87 14.56 -17.80
CA SER A 183 -10.78 14.08 -18.65
C SER A 183 -9.43 14.63 -18.21
N PHE A 184 -8.36 13.91 -18.54
CA PHE A 184 -6.98 14.30 -18.29
C PHE A 184 -6.06 13.70 -19.36
N ILE A 185 -4.88 14.30 -19.53
CA ILE A 185 -3.87 13.80 -20.46
C ILE A 185 -2.59 13.54 -19.67
N PRO A 186 -2.14 12.27 -19.52
CA PRO A 186 -0.82 11.96 -18.96
C PRO A 186 0.28 12.49 -19.88
N VAL A 187 1.27 13.18 -19.28
CA VAL A 187 2.42 13.70 -20.01
C VAL A 187 3.70 13.21 -19.30
N PRO A 188 4.71 12.71 -20.04
CA PRO A 188 5.99 12.34 -19.46
C PRO A 188 6.62 13.51 -18.69
N ASN A 189 7.20 13.19 -17.53
CA ASN A 189 7.93 14.14 -16.69
C ASN A 189 9.10 13.44 -16.00
N ALA A 190 9.90 14.15 -15.22
CA ALA A 190 11.07 13.61 -14.55
C ALA A 190 10.76 12.42 -13.62
N ILE A 191 9.55 12.35 -13.03
CA ILE A 191 9.13 11.28 -12.13
C ILE A 191 8.49 10.11 -12.90
N ASN A 192 7.70 10.43 -13.90
CA ASN A 192 6.96 9.46 -14.71
C ASN A 192 7.37 9.62 -16.17
N THR A 193 8.48 8.98 -16.54
CA THR A 193 9.04 9.09 -17.90
C THR A 193 8.16 8.42 -18.96
N HIS A 194 7.43 7.39 -18.59
CA HIS A 194 6.54 6.62 -19.47
C HIS A 194 5.17 6.40 -18.81
N PRO A 195 4.38 7.47 -18.56
CA PRO A 195 3.06 7.28 -17.96
C PRO A 195 2.14 6.55 -18.92
N ARG A 196 1.26 5.72 -18.36
CA ARG A 196 0.24 5.01 -19.14
C ARG A 196 -0.61 5.99 -19.94
N TYR A 197 -0.81 5.73 -21.21
CA TYR A 197 -1.53 6.59 -22.17
C TYR A 197 -0.91 7.98 -22.34
N ALA A 198 0.41 8.07 -22.37
CA ALA A 198 1.12 9.33 -22.65
C ALA A 198 0.55 10.01 -23.89
N PHE A 199 0.23 11.31 -23.77
CA PHE A 199 -0.34 12.18 -24.80
C PHE A 199 -1.74 11.77 -25.32
N LYS A 200 -2.42 10.80 -24.68
CA LYS A 200 -3.80 10.44 -25.02
C LYS A 200 -4.77 11.01 -24.00
N THR A 201 -5.90 11.49 -24.45
CA THR A 201 -6.99 11.90 -23.56
C THR A 201 -7.55 10.65 -22.87
N CYS A 202 -7.49 10.60 -21.55
CA CYS A 202 -8.19 9.64 -20.73
C CYS A 202 -9.45 10.28 -20.17
N TYR A 203 -10.58 9.60 -20.28
CA TYR A 203 -11.83 9.96 -19.62
C TYR A 203 -11.95 9.17 -18.32
N GLY A 204 -12.59 9.72 -17.29
CA GLY A 204 -12.65 9.02 -16.02
C GLY A 204 -13.27 9.84 -14.89
N ILE A 205 -12.79 9.62 -13.68
CA ILE A 205 -13.32 10.21 -12.47
C ILE A 205 -12.22 10.99 -11.75
N SER A 206 -12.53 12.25 -11.38
CA SER A 206 -11.73 13.03 -10.44
C SER A 206 -12.24 12.81 -9.03
N LEU A 207 -11.32 12.50 -8.11
CA LEU A 207 -11.60 12.34 -6.68
C LEU A 207 -11.28 13.62 -5.90
N ASP A 208 -10.65 14.61 -6.56
CA ASP A 208 -10.14 15.80 -5.88
C ASP A 208 -11.27 16.71 -5.35
N THR A 209 -12.44 16.67 -5.99
CA THR A 209 -13.63 17.43 -5.60
C THR A 209 -14.46 16.75 -4.51
N LEU A 210 -14.16 15.49 -4.17
CA LEU A 210 -14.93 14.75 -3.19
C LEU A 210 -14.69 15.29 -1.77
N GLN A 211 -15.78 15.53 -1.06
CA GLN A 211 -15.73 15.79 0.39
C GLN A 211 -15.48 14.51 1.21
N TRP A 212 -15.06 13.44 0.54
CA TRP A 212 -14.82 12.11 1.07
C TRP A 212 -13.86 12.10 2.27
N LEU A 213 -12.86 12.99 2.26
CA LEU A 213 -11.88 13.09 3.36
C LEU A 213 -12.52 13.60 4.68
N LYS A 214 -13.60 14.37 4.61
CA LYS A 214 -14.29 14.85 5.83
C LYS A 214 -15.05 13.74 6.55
N HIS A 215 -15.46 12.72 5.79
CA HIS A 215 -16.24 11.59 6.28
C HIS A 215 -15.68 10.27 5.73
N HIS A 216 -14.36 10.06 5.89
CA HIS A 216 -13.70 8.84 5.43
C HIS A 216 -14.43 7.61 5.98
N PRO A 217 -14.91 6.69 5.11
CA PRO A 217 -15.79 5.58 5.52
C PRO A 217 -15.06 4.49 6.32
N ARG A 218 -13.76 4.68 6.63
CA ARG A 218 -12.88 3.70 7.29
C ARG A 218 -12.91 2.32 6.62
N LYS A 219 -12.99 2.33 5.30
CA LYS A 219 -12.99 1.15 4.44
C LYS A 219 -12.41 1.51 3.08
N ILE A 220 -11.96 0.50 2.35
CA ILE A 220 -11.56 0.62 0.95
C ILE A 220 -12.81 0.86 0.09
N GLU A 221 -12.75 1.80 -0.83
CA GLU A 221 -13.87 2.15 -1.70
C GLU A 221 -13.88 1.25 -2.94
N LEU A 222 -14.73 0.22 -2.89
CA LEU A 222 -14.86 -0.77 -3.98
C LEU A 222 -15.69 -0.24 -5.16
N SER A 223 -16.56 0.72 -4.93
CA SER A 223 -17.43 1.24 -6.00
C SER A 223 -16.62 1.79 -7.19
N TRP A 224 -15.43 2.33 -6.94
CA TRP A 224 -14.59 2.90 -8.01
C TRP A 224 -14.13 1.84 -9.00
N ILE A 225 -13.57 0.72 -8.54
CA ILE A 225 -13.15 -0.35 -9.44
C ILE A 225 -14.34 -1.07 -10.08
N LEU A 226 -15.44 -1.24 -9.34
CA LEU A 226 -16.65 -1.86 -9.86
C LEU A 226 -17.31 -1.01 -10.96
N GLN A 227 -17.34 0.31 -10.78
CA GLN A 227 -17.83 1.24 -11.79
C GLN A 227 -16.89 1.27 -13.00
N ALA A 228 -15.57 1.36 -12.77
CA ALA A 228 -14.60 1.36 -13.85
C ALA A 228 -14.70 0.10 -14.71
N TYR A 229 -14.81 -1.07 -14.08
CA TYR A 229 -14.96 -2.35 -14.81
C TYR A 229 -16.19 -2.37 -15.73
N LYS A 230 -17.32 -1.79 -15.27
CA LYS A 230 -18.56 -1.70 -16.08
C LYS A 230 -18.48 -0.65 -17.19
N SER A 231 -17.65 0.38 -17.04
CA SER A 231 -17.56 1.52 -17.96
C SER A 231 -16.50 1.33 -19.07
N ILE A 232 -15.62 0.34 -18.92
CA ILE A 232 -14.64 -0.01 -19.94
C ILE A 232 -15.27 -1.04 -20.91
N PRO A 233 -15.13 -0.86 -22.24
CA PRO A 233 -15.65 -1.81 -23.20
C PRO A 233 -15.08 -3.22 -23.00
N SER A 234 -15.93 -4.24 -23.19
CA SER A 234 -15.57 -5.65 -22.90
C SER A 234 -14.43 -6.21 -23.77
N GLN A 235 -14.15 -5.60 -24.93
CA GLN A 235 -13.02 -5.95 -25.79
C GLN A 235 -11.67 -5.49 -25.22
N VAL A 236 -11.66 -4.55 -24.23
CA VAL A 236 -10.44 -4.11 -23.57
C VAL A 236 -10.16 -5.04 -22.38
N PRO A 237 -9.01 -5.71 -22.35
CA PRO A 237 -8.63 -6.49 -21.16
C PRO A 237 -8.48 -5.58 -19.95
N PHE A 238 -9.44 -5.63 -19.01
CA PHE A 238 -9.46 -4.74 -17.85
C PHE A 238 -8.37 -5.08 -16.84
N PHE A 239 -8.19 -6.37 -16.51
CA PHE A 239 -7.21 -6.82 -15.53
C PHE A 239 -5.90 -7.22 -16.21
N GLU A 240 -4.80 -6.79 -15.64
CA GLU A 240 -3.44 -7.18 -16.03
C GLU A 240 -2.92 -8.32 -15.14
N SER A 241 -1.84 -8.97 -15.54
CA SER A 241 -1.22 -10.08 -14.80
C SER A 241 -0.78 -9.72 -13.37
N SER A 242 -0.49 -8.44 -13.12
CA SER A 242 -0.08 -7.94 -11.81
C SER A 242 -1.25 -7.70 -10.83
N PHE A 243 -2.51 -7.79 -11.28
CA PHE A 243 -3.66 -7.45 -10.43
C PHE A 243 -3.75 -8.31 -9.17
N ASP A 244 -3.50 -9.61 -9.29
CA ASP A 244 -3.57 -10.52 -8.15
C ASP A 244 -2.48 -10.25 -7.11
N ALA A 245 -1.29 -9.81 -7.54
CA ALA A 245 -0.23 -9.38 -6.63
C ALA A 245 -0.61 -8.08 -5.86
N HIS A 246 -1.27 -7.13 -6.52
CA HIS A 246 -1.77 -5.92 -5.86
C HIS A 246 -2.94 -6.24 -4.90
N SER A 247 -3.93 -6.98 -5.36
CA SER A 247 -5.09 -7.34 -4.53
C SER A 247 -4.75 -8.32 -3.41
N GLY A 248 -3.75 -9.19 -3.61
CA GLY A 248 -3.33 -10.23 -2.69
C GLY A 248 -4.23 -11.46 -2.68
N THR A 249 -5.11 -11.59 -3.67
CA THR A 249 -6.01 -12.73 -3.84
C THR A 249 -6.47 -12.84 -5.29
N LYS A 250 -6.56 -14.04 -5.82
CA LYS A 250 -7.13 -14.31 -7.15
C LYS A 250 -8.65 -14.20 -7.18
N GLN A 251 -9.29 -14.26 -6.02
CA GLN A 251 -10.76 -14.28 -5.93
C GLN A 251 -11.37 -12.94 -6.29
N LEU A 252 -10.72 -11.80 -5.99
CA LEU A 252 -11.27 -10.48 -6.25
C LEU A 252 -11.56 -10.24 -7.74
N GLN A 253 -10.60 -10.60 -8.61
CA GLN A 253 -10.78 -10.50 -10.05
C GLN A 253 -11.98 -11.32 -10.54
N LEU A 254 -12.11 -12.56 -10.06
CA LEU A 254 -13.21 -13.45 -10.43
C LEU A 254 -14.56 -12.92 -9.97
N LEU A 255 -14.64 -12.41 -8.74
CA LEU A 255 -15.86 -11.82 -8.19
C LEU A 255 -16.31 -10.60 -9.00
N ILE A 256 -15.38 -9.72 -9.37
CA ILE A 256 -15.69 -8.54 -10.19
C ILE A 256 -16.19 -8.97 -11.58
N LYS A 257 -15.51 -9.92 -12.23
CA LYS A 257 -15.91 -10.46 -13.54
C LYS A 257 -17.30 -11.08 -13.51
N ASN A 258 -17.67 -11.72 -12.41
CA ASN A 258 -18.98 -12.35 -12.22
C ASN A 258 -20.07 -11.39 -11.74
N GLY A 259 -19.79 -10.08 -11.65
CA GLY A 259 -20.75 -9.06 -11.25
C GLY A 259 -21.16 -9.12 -9.77
N ALA A 260 -20.30 -9.66 -8.90
CA ALA A 260 -20.57 -9.72 -7.47
C ALA A 260 -20.76 -8.33 -6.88
N SER A 261 -21.71 -8.20 -5.95
CA SER A 261 -21.95 -6.99 -5.17
C SER A 261 -20.81 -6.71 -4.19
N GLU A 262 -20.66 -5.45 -3.74
CA GLU A 262 -19.70 -5.07 -2.71
C GLU A 262 -19.83 -5.95 -1.45
N ALA A 263 -21.06 -6.24 -1.03
CA ALA A 263 -21.30 -7.07 0.14
C ALA A 263 -20.78 -8.50 -0.03
N GLN A 264 -20.99 -9.10 -1.18
CA GLN A 264 -20.46 -10.43 -1.52
C GLN A 264 -18.93 -10.42 -1.54
N ILE A 265 -18.31 -9.42 -2.17
CA ILE A 265 -16.86 -9.28 -2.20
C ILE A 265 -16.28 -9.17 -0.79
N ARG A 266 -16.85 -8.30 0.07
CA ARG A 266 -16.39 -8.12 1.45
C ARG A 266 -16.56 -9.36 2.32
N SER A 267 -17.60 -10.16 2.07
CA SER A 267 -17.84 -11.38 2.84
C SER A 267 -16.71 -12.41 2.70
N VAL A 268 -16.03 -12.43 1.54
CA VAL A 268 -14.97 -13.39 1.24
C VAL A 268 -13.75 -13.21 2.14
N TRP A 269 -13.33 -11.98 2.39
CA TRP A 269 -12.13 -11.73 3.21
C TRP A 269 -12.42 -11.51 4.70
N LYS A 270 -13.69 -11.42 5.09
CA LYS A 270 -14.11 -11.07 6.46
C LYS A 270 -13.45 -11.97 7.51
N LYS A 271 -13.48 -13.30 7.33
CA LYS A 271 -12.92 -14.27 8.28
C LYS A 271 -11.41 -14.03 8.53
N ASN A 272 -10.63 -13.92 7.46
CA ASN A 272 -9.19 -13.72 7.57
C ASN A 272 -8.84 -12.33 8.12
N LEU A 273 -9.65 -11.32 7.78
CA LEU A 273 -9.52 -9.97 8.32
C LEU A 273 -9.75 -9.95 9.84
N ASP A 274 -10.79 -10.66 10.33
CA ASP A 274 -11.08 -10.75 11.76
C ASP A 274 -10.00 -11.51 12.52
N LEU A 275 -9.40 -12.54 11.92
CA LEU A 275 -8.23 -13.24 12.48
C LEU A 275 -7.01 -12.33 12.57
N PHE A 276 -6.73 -11.56 11.52
CA PHE A 276 -5.65 -10.59 11.52
C PHE A 276 -5.86 -9.52 12.61
N LYS A 277 -7.06 -8.96 12.73
CA LYS A 277 -7.40 -7.96 13.77
C LYS A 277 -7.06 -8.46 15.18
N LYS A 278 -7.37 -9.74 15.49
CA LYS A 278 -7.02 -10.35 16.78
C LYS A 278 -5.51 -10.54 16.95
N ARG A 279 -4.83 -10.99 15.89
CA ARG A 279 -3.39 -11.26 15.92
C ARG A 279 -2.59 -9.98 16.15
N ARG A 280 -2.93 -8.92 15.42
CA ARG A 280 -2.22 -7.63 15.47
C ARG A 280 -2.23 -6.98 16.86
N GLN A 281 -3.26 -7.21 17.68
CA GLN A 281 -3.39 -6.58 19.01
C GLN A 281 -2.21 -6.84 19.95
N ARG A 282 -1.50 -7.96 19.76
CA ARG A 282 -0.32 -8.32 20.58
C ARG A 282 0.90 -7.45 20.30
N TYR A 283 0.91 -6.75 19.19
CA TYR A 283 2.06 -6.00 18.68
C TYR A 283 1.85 -4.47 18.69
N LEU A 284 0.72 -4.00 19.21
CA LEU A 284 0.42 -2.59 19.26
C LEU A 284 1.24 -1.89 20.34
N LEU A 285 1.95 -0.83 19.95
CA LEU A 285 2.68 0.07 20.84
C LEU A 285 1.82 1.26 21.28
N TYR A 286 0.76 1.57 20.54
CA TYR A 286 -0.09 2.74 20.74
C TYR A 286 -1.55 2.32 20.93
N PRO A 287 -2.34 3.17 21.61
CA PRO A 287 -3.78 2.93 21.76
C PRO A 287 -4.45 2.66 20.42
N ASP A 288 -5.31 1.64 20.39
CA ASP A 288 -6.02 1.28 19.17
C ASP A 288 -7.14 2.29 18.86
N PHE A 289 -7.58 2.30 17.59
CA PHE A 289 -8.75 3.06 17.22
C PHE A 289 -10.01 2.36 17.75
N LYS A 290 -11.02 3.16 18.15
CA LYS A 290 -12.30 2.61 18.53
C LYS A 290 -12.99 2.04 17.29
N ASN A 291 -13.36 0.78 17.35
CA ASN A 291 -14.24 0.19 16.34
C ASN A 291 -15.55 0.94 16.38
N SER A 292 -15.88 1.67 15.32
CA SER A 292 -17.19 2.28 15.10
C SER A 292 -18.12 1.27 14.51
#